data_e4bc4f8548e2a026a6c3fcc4bd1b71fe
#
_entry.id   e4bc4f8548e2a026a6c3fcc4bd1b71fe
#
_cell.length_a   1.000
_cell.length_b   1.000
_cell.length_c   1.000
_cell.angle_alpha   90.00
_cell.angle_beta   90.00
_cell.angle_gamma   90.00
#
_symmetry.space_group_name_H-M   'P 1'
#
loop_
_entity.id
_entity.type
_entity.pdbx_description
1 polymer ?
#
loop_
_entity_poly.entity_id
_entity_poly.type
_entity_poly.pdbx_seq_one_letter_code
_entity_poly.pdbx_strand_id
1 'polypeptide(L)'
;MLIAMAGLPGTGKSAIAEAVGERLLKPVVSVDPIESAILRAGIDADQPTGLAAYLVAETLAETVLRAGHGVIIDAVNPVDPAREQWVRLAARAGQPLRFIEVVCSDVTVHRNRLEARQRNLPHITEPTWHAVEQSLDEYAAWSGASGAVERLTLDSVEPLDVLVERALEFLGRPTT
;
A
#
# COMPACT_ATOMS: atom_id res chain seq x y z
N MET A 1 3.49 -15.74 1.31
CA MET A 1 3.43 -14.57 2.22
C MET A 1 2.73 -13.42 1.51
N LEU A 2 1.80 -12.77 2.17
CA LEU A 2 1.17 -11.50 1.76
C LEU A 2 1.87 -10.34 2.48
N ILE A 3 2.22 -9.30 1.75
CA ILE A 3 2.79 -8.05 2.30
C ILE A 3 1.83 -6.93 1.90
N ALA A 4 1.36 -6.15 2.86
CA ALA A 4 0.48 -5.03 2.58
C ALA A 4 1.13 -3.72 3.03
N MET A 5 1.28 -2.80 2.08
CA MET A 5 1.74 -1.44 2.38
C MET A 5 0.61 -0.64 3.00
N ALA A 6 0.95 0.33 3.84
CA ALA A 6 0.02 1.32 4.37
C ALA A 6 0.72 2.69 4.40
N GLY A 7 -0.04 3.76 4.36
CA GLY A 7 0.48 5.13 4.41
C GLY A 7 -0.19 6.07 3.43
N LEU A 8 -0.22 7.34 3.75
CA LEU A 8 -0.91 8.36 2.98
C LEU A 8 -0.29 8.61 1.60
N PRO A 9 -1.01 9.23 0.67
CA PRO A 9 -0.45 9.68 -0.60
C PRO A 9 0.78 10.57 -0.39
N GLY A 10 1.84 10.38 -1.18
CA GLY A 10 3.08 11.17 -1.07
C GLY A 10 4.11 10.67 -0.06
N THR A 11 3.78 9.68 0.79
CA THR A 11 4.74 9.12 1.77
C THR A 11 5.85 8.26 1.16
N GLY A 12 5.78 7.89 -0.13
CA GLY A 12 6.82 7.07 -0.77
C GLY A 12 6.59 5.55 -0.71
N LYS A 13 5.43 5.08 -0.23
CA LYS A 13 5.13 3.65 -0.10
C LYS A 13 5.28 2.85 -1.40
N SER A 14 4.87 3.41 -2.55
CA SER A 14 4.97 2.72 -3.85
C SER A 14 6.43 2.47 -4.26
N ALA A 15 7.32 3.45 -4.06
CA ALA A 15 8.73 3.28 -4.35
C ALA A 15 9.38 2.19 -3.49
N ILE A 16 9.00 2.11 -2.21
CA ILE A 16 9.47 1.04 -1.31
C ILE A 16 8.88 -0.31 -1.75
N ALA A 17 7.58 -0.35 -2.08
CA ALA A 17 6.91 -1.57 -2.54
C ALA A 17 7.57 -2.14 -3.80
N GLU A 18 7.85 -1.29 -4.79
CA GLU A 18 8.52 -1.67 -6.04
C GLU A 18 9.93 -2.19 -5.78
N ALA A 19 10.75 -1.45 -5.03
CA ALA A 19 12.11 -1.87 -4.73
C ALA A 19 12.19 -3.17 -3.90
N VAL A 20 11.30 -3.34 -2.92
CA VAL A 20 11.18 -4.59 -2.16
C VAL A 20 10.68 -5.72 -3.06
N GLY A 21 9.73 -5.45 -3.95
CA GLY A 21 9.19 -6.40 -4.92
C GLY A 21 10.27 -6.94 -5.87
N GLU A 22 11.11 -6.07 -6.40
CA GLU A 22 12.27 -6.43 -7.24
C GLU A 22 13.25 -7.32 -6.48
N ARG A 23 13.62 -6.95 -5.25
CA ARG A 23 14.57 -7.70 -4.42
C ARG A 23 14.03 -9.08 -4.01
N LEU A 24 12.72 -9.20 -3.78
CA LEU A 24 12.06 -10.44 -3.37
C LEU A 24 11.54 -11.26 -4.54
N LEU A 25 11.59 -10.74 -5.78
CA LEU A 25 10.96 -11.32 -6.96
C LEU A 25 9.47 -11.60 -6.73
N LYS A 26 8.77 -10.62 -6.12
CA LYS A 26 7.34 -10.69 -5.86
C LYS A 26 6.60 -9.62 -6.65
N PRO A 27 5.45 -9.96 -7.26
CA PRO A 27 4.63 -8.96 -7.93
C PRO A 27 4.09 -7.94 -6.92
N VAL A 28 4.00 -6.70 -7.37
CA VAL A 28 3.32 -5.60 -6.68
C VAL A 28 1.96 -5.38 -7.34
N VAL A 29 0.90 -5.41 -6.56
CA VAL A 29 -0.46 -5.09 -6.99
C VAL A 29 -0.83 -3.76 -6.36
N SER A 30 -0.86 -2.71 -7.19
CA SER A 30 -1.22 -1.35 -6.75
C SER A 30 -2.69 -1.06 -7.02
N VAL A 31 -3.38 -0.52 -6.01
CA VAL A 31 -4.83 -0.22 -6.08
C VAL A 31 -5.10 0.96 -7.01
N ASP A 32 -4.30 2.02 -6.97
CA ASP A 32 -4.52 3.24 -7.76
C ASP A 32 -4.55 2.99 -9.29
N PRO A 33 -3.63 2.21 -9.90
CA PRO A 33 -3.71 1.86 -11.32
C PRO A 33 -4.95 1.03 -11.68
N ILE A 34 -5.44 0.21 -10.76
CA ILE A 34 -6.67 -0.58 -10.96
C ILE A 34 -7.88 0.37 -10.98
N GLU A 35 -7.97 1.31 -10.04
CA GLU A 35 -9.02 2.32 -10.02
C GLU A 35 -9.00 3.19 -11.30
N SER A 36 -7.82 3.62 -11.73
CA SER A 36 -7.65 4.33 -13.00
C SER A 36 -8.20 3.52 -14.19
N ALA A 37 -7.96 2.21 -14.21
CA ALA A 37 -8.49 1.34 -15.26
C ALA A 37 -10.02 1.20 -15.21
N ILE A 38 -10.61 1.14 -14.02
CA ILE A 38 -12.07 1.10 -13.80
C ILE A 38 -12.72 2.39 -14.34
N LEU A 39 -12.17 3.54 -13.97
CA LEU A 39 -12.65 4.84 -14.45
C LEU A 39 -12.49 4.97 -15.97
N ARG A 40 -11.37 4.52 -16.52
CA ARG A 40 -11.13 4.50 -17.99
C ARG A 40 -12.12 3.59 -18.73
N ALA A 41 -12.65 2.56 -18.10
CA ALA A 41 -13.69 1.71 -18.67
C ALA A 41 -15.07 2.39 -18.74
N GLY A 42 -15.18 3.63 -18.23
CA GLY A 42 -16.42 4.41 -18.28
C GLY A 42 -17.32 4.23 -17.05
N ILE A 43 -16.77 3.70 -15.95
CA ILE A 43 -17.47 3.70 -14.67
C ILE A 43 -17.35 5.09 -14.05
N ASP A 44 -18.47 5.70 -13.71
CA ASP A 44 -18.49 7.05 -13.18
C ASP A 44 -17.79 7.15 -11.82
N ALA A 45 -17.13 8.29 -11.58
CA ALA A 45 -16.38 8.54 -10.35
C ALA A 45 -17.28 8.73 -9.11
N ASP A 46 -18.60 8.86 -9.27
CA ASP A 46 -19.57 8.87 -8.18
C ASP A 46 -19.89 7.46 -7.65
N GLN A 47 -19.46 6.43 -8.38
CA GLN A 47 -19.56 5.04 -7.96
C GLN A 47 -18.39 4.68 -7.02
N PRO A 48 -18.52 3.62 -6.19
CA PRO A 48 -17.47 3.22 -5.25
C PRO A 48 -16.27 2.55 -5.96
N THR A 49 -15.64 3.27 -6.89
CA THR A 49 -14.52 2.78 -7.73
C THR A 49 -13.31 2.40 -6.91
N GLY A 50 -13.01 3.13 -5.83
CA GLY A 50 -11.95 2.79 -4.90
C GLY A 50 -12.19 1.44 -4.23
N LEU A 51 -13.42 1.17 -3.74
CA LEU A 51 -13.76 -0.13 -3.18
C LEU A 51 -13.65 -1.24 -4.22
N ALA A 52 -14.12 -0.99 -5.45
CA ALA A 52 -14.00 -1.96 -6.54
C ALA A 52 -12.53 -2.28 -6.85
N ALA A 53 -11.65 -1.27 -6.83
CA ALA A 53 -10.21 -1.48 -7.03
C ALA A 53 -9.58 -2.34 -5.92
N TYR A 54 -9.98 -2.13 -4.66
CA TYR A 54 -9.53 -2.99 -3.54
C TYR A 54 -9.97 -4.44 -3.73
N LEU A 55 -11.21 -4.69 -4.15
CA LEU A 55 -11.75 -6.05 -4.40
C LEU A 55 -11.04 -6.73 -5.59
N VAL A 56 -10.72 -5.98 -6.65
CA VAL A 56 -9.93 -6.50 -7.77
C VAL A 56 -8.52 -6.84 -7.31
N ALA A 57 -7.87 -5.96 -6.54
CA ALA A 57 -6.54 -6.20 -5.98
C ALA A 57 -6.53 -7.45 -5.08
N GLU A 58 -7.57 -7.65 -4.26
CA GLU A 58 -7.74 -8.86 -3.44
C GLU A 58 -7.82 -10.13 -4.30
N THR A 59 -8.62 -10.09 -5.36
CA THR A 59 -8.78 -11.24 -6.29
C THR A 59 -7.47 -11.60 -6.97
N LEU A 60 -6.72 -10.61 -7.43
CA LEU A 60 -5.40 -10.81 -8.04
C LEU A 60 -4.41 -11.39 -7.03
N ALA A 61 -4.36 -10.83 -5.83
CA ALA A 61 -3.51 -11.30 -4.75
C ALA A 61 -3.82 -12.75 -4.36
N GLU A 62 -5.10 -13.11 -4.24
CA GLU A 62 -5.53 -14.47 -3.94
C GLU A 62 -5.05 -15.46 -5.02
N THR A 63 -5.13 -15.08 -6.29
CA THR A 63 -4.65 -15.91 -7.40
C THR A 63 -3.15 -16.16 -7.29
N VAL A 64 -2.36 -15.14 -6.98
CA VAL A 64 -0.90 -15.26 -6.81
C VAL A 64 -0.55 -16.12 -5.60
N LEU A 65 -1.26 -15.93 -4.48
CA LEU A 65 -1.03 -16.70 -3.26
C LEU A 65 -1.38 -18.18 -3.45
N ARG A 66 -2.47 -18.49 -4.15
CA ARG A 66 -2.87 -19.88 -4.48
C ARG A 66 -1.88 -20.57 -5.41
N ALA A 67 -1.19 -19.83 -6.25
CA ALA A 67 -0.10 -20.33 -7.07
C ALA A 67 1.20 -20.59 -6.28
N GLY A 68 1.20 -20.37 -4.95
CA GLY A 68 2.36 -20.60 -4.08
C GLY A 68 3.35 -19.42 -4.04
N HIS A 69 3.02 -18.29 -4.66
CA HIS A 69 3.88 -17.12 -4.70
C HIS A 69 3.49 -16.09 -3.62
N GLY A 70 4.44 -15.26 -3.23
CA GLY A 70 4.15 -14.09 -2.40
C GLY A 70 3.72 -12.91 -3.26
N VAL A 71 3.01 -11.95 -2.66
CA VAL A 71 2.54 -10.72 -3.33
C VAL A 71 2.64 -9.53 -2.38
N ILE A 72 2.89 -8.36 -2.94
CA ILE A 72 2.90 -7.07 -2.25
C ILE A 72 1.69 -6.27 -2.73
N ILE A 73 0.91 -5.76 -1.79
CA ILE A 73 -0.21 -4.85 -2.06
C ILE A 73 0.24 -3.42 -1.78
N ASP A 74 0.19 -2.57 -2.77
CA ASP A 74 0.43 -1.13 -2.62
C ASP A 74 -0.91 -0.39 -2.56
N ALA A 75 -1.30 0.02 -1.35
CA ALA A 75 -2.54 0.73 -1.06
C ALA A 75 -2.36 1.65 0.15
N VAL A 76 -3.27 2.62 0.32
CA VAL A 76 -3.23 3.57 1.45
C VAL A 76 -3.58 2.87 2.77
N ASN A 77 -4.57 1.98 2.76
CA ASN A 77 -5.04 1.23 3.94
C ASN A 77 -5.30 2.12 5.18
N PRO A 78 -6.11 3.20 5.07
CA PRO A 78 -6.19 4.23 6.10
C PRO A 78 -7.03 3.81 7.31
N VAL A 79 -7.94 2.86 7.14
CA VAL A 79 -8.92 2.44 8.13
C VAL A 79 -8.94 0.92 8.31
N ASP A 80 -9.42 0.47 9.46
CA ASP A 80 -9.44 -0.96 9.79
C ASP A 80 -10.18 -1.84 8.75
N PRO A 81 -11.34 -1.47 8.19
CA PRO A 81 -11.98 -2.31 7.17
C PRO A 81 -11.08 -2.63 5.98
N ALA A 82 -10.27 -1.66 5.52
CA ALA A 82 -9.32 -1.84 4.42
C ALA A 82 -8.14 -2.75 4.83
N ARG A 83 -7.65 -2.62 6.07
CA ARG A 83 -6.56 -3.44 6.61
C ARG A 83 -7.01 -4.87 6.86
N GLU A 84 -8.20 -5.05 7.42
CA GLU A 84 -8.76 -6.35 7.75
C GLU A 84 -9.15 -7.18 6.52
N GLN A 85 -9.38 -6.55 5.37
CA GLN A 85 -9.51 -7.26 4.10
C GLN A 85 -8.29 -8.16 3.84
N TRP A 86 -7.10 -7.65 4.07
CA TRP A 86 -5.84 -8.39 3.89
C TRP A 86 -5.65 -9.47 4.95
N VAL A 87 -6.08 -9.21 6.18
CA VAL A 87 -6.08 -10.23 7.25
C VAL A 87 -6.97 -11.41 6.86
N ARG A 88 -8.19 -11.14 6.38
CA ARG A 88 -9.11 -12.19 5.92
C ARG A 88 -8.57 -12.94 4.71
N LEU A 89 -7.94 -12.23 3.74
CA LEU A 89 -7.32 -12.87 2.58
C LEU A 89 -6.19 -13.80 3.02
N ALA A 90 -5.28 -13.34 3.86
CA ALA A 90 -4.15 -14.13 4.35
C ALA A 90 -4.62 -15.41 5.08
N ALA A 91 -5.63 -15.27 5.93
CA ALA A 91 -6.24 -16.39 6.64
C ALA A 91 -6.86 -17.43 5.67
N ARG A 92 -7.64 -16.97 4.67
CA ARG A 92 -8.22 -17.87 3.65
C ARG A 92 -7.17 -18.56 2.80
N ALA A 93 -6.06 -17.87 2.51
CA ALA A 93 -4.96 -18.41 1.71
C ALA A 93 -3.97 -19.27 2.53
N GLY A 94 -4.13 -19.34 3.86
CA GLY A 94 -3.18 -20.02 4.74
C GLY A 94 -1.77 -19.43 4.68
N GLN A 95 -1.65 -18.12 4.46
CA GLN A 95 -0.39 -17.43 4.26
C GLN A 95 -0.12 -16.41 5.37
N PRO A 96 1.14 -16.23 5.80
CA PRO A 96 1.47 -15.15 6.71
C PRO A 96 1.24 -13.79 6.05
N LEU A 97 0.79 -12.82 6.86
CA LEU A 97 0.64 -11.41 6.51
C LEU A 97 1.63 -10.57 7.32
N ARG A 98 2.23 -9.58 6.68
CA ARG A 98 2.97 -8.50 7.33
C ARG A 98 2.58 -7.16 6.73
N PHE A 99 2.48 -6.14 7.59
CA PHE A 99 2.27 -4.77 7.15
C PHE A 99 3.58 -3.99 7.14
N ILE A 100 3.75 -3.14 6.12
CA ILE A 100 4.78 -2.10 6.08
C ILE A 100 4.05 -0.77 5.99
N GLU A 101 4.09 -0.01 7.07
CA GLU A 101 3.53 1.34 7.14
C GLU A 101 4.60 2.36 6.82
N VAL A 102 4.30 3.25 5.87
CA VAL A 102 5.23 4.30 5.45
C VAL A 102 4.68 5.66 5.86
N VAL A 103 5.43 6.35 6.69
CA VAL A 103 5.16 7.71 7.12
C VAL A 103 6.19 8.67 6.52
N CYS A 104 5.94 9.96 6.60
CA CYS A 104 6.91 11.01 6.33
C CYS A 104 6.82 12.03 7.46
N SER A 105 7.77 12.01 8.37
CA SER A 105 7.75 12.86 9.56
C SER A 105 8.01 14.33 9.25
N ASP A 106 8.69 14.62 8.14
CA ASP A 106 8.89 16.00 7.67
C ASP A 106 7.73 16.42 6.77
N VAL A 107 6.87 17.27 7.29
CA VAL A 107 5.68 17.82 6.61
C VAL A 107 6.05 18.54 5.31
N THR A 108 7.15 19.26 5.29
CA THR A 108 7.61 19.99 4.09
C THR A 108 8.04 19.02 2.99
N VAL A 109 8.80 18.00 3.33
CA VAL A 109 9.21 16.95 2.41
C VAL A 109 7.99 16.19 1.87
N HIS A 110 7.04 15.84 2.75
CA HIS A 110 5.82 15.14 2.38
C HIS A 110 4.99 15.95 1.37
N ARG A 111 4.75 17.23 1.69
CA ARG A 111 4.01 18.15 0.82
C ARG A 111 4.68 18.33 -0.52
N ASN A 112 5.99 18.60 -0.54
CA ASN A 112 6.73 18.78 -1.78
C ASN A 112 6.68 17.53 -2.67
N ARG A 113 6.79 16.34 -2.09
CA ARG A 113 6.67 15.08 -2.82
C ARG A 113 5.28 14.88 -3.41
N LEU A 114 4.23 15.20 -2.65
CA LEU A 114 2.86 15.11 -3.12
C LEU A 114 2.60 16.06 -4.30
N GLU A 115 3.01 17.33 -4.17
CA GLU A 115 2.82 18.37 -5.19
C GLU A 115 3.65 18.11 -6.45
N ALA A 116 4.84 17.52 -6.32
CA ALA A 116 5.71 17.14 -7.46
C ALA A 116 5.30 15.82 -8.12
N ARG A 117 4.36 15.07 -7.55
CA ARG A 117 3.97 13.75 -8.00
C ARG A 117 3.29 13.79 -9.36
N GLN A 118 3.79 13.00 -10.32
CA GLN A 118 3.21 12.81 -11.64
C GLN A 118 3.09 11.31 -11.91
N ARG A 119 1.95 10.71 -11.61
CA ARG A 119 1.74 9.26 -11.80
C ARG A 119 1.29 8.86 -13.20
N ASN A 120 0.85 9.82 -14.02
CA ASN A 120 0.25 9.55 -15.33
C ASN A 120 -0.89 8.50 -15.29
N LEU A 121 -1.72 8.56 -14.24
CA LEU A 121 -2.89 7.70 -14.10
C LEU A 121 -4.11 8.44 -14.66
N PRO A 122 -4.61 8.08 -15.85
CA PRO A 122 -5.79 8.71 -16.43
C PRO A 122 -7.00 8.63 -15.50
N HIS A 123 -7.77 9.70 -15.44
CA HIS A 123 -9.01 9.81 -14.66
C HIS A 123 -8.86 9.82 -13.14
N ILE A 124 -7.65 9.62 -12.59
CA ILE A 124 -7.41 9.83 -11.16
C ILE A 124 -6.88 11.25 -10.95
N THR A 125 -7.59 12.01 -10.12
CA THR A 125 -7.11 13.31 -9.66
C THR A 125 -6.11 13.10 -8.53
N GLU A 126 -4.93 13.73 -8.64
CA GLU A 126 -3.97 13.72 -7.54
C GLU A 126 -4.58 14.44 -6.32
N PRO A 127 -4.46 13.87 -5.11
CA PRO A 127 -4.98 14.52 -3.92
C PRO A 127 -4.23 15.82 -3.66
N THR A 128 -4.95 16.83 -3.21
CA THR A 128 -4.35 18.09 -2.74
C THR A 128 -3.71 17.87 -1.37
N TRP A 129 -2.76 18.75 -1.00
CA TRP A 129 -2.19 18.72 0.34
C TRP A 129 -3.26 18.83 1.43
N HIS A 130 -4.25 19.71 1.24
CA HIS A 130 -5.37 19.85 2.16
C HIS A 130 -6.17 18.54 2.36
N ALA A 131 -6.40 17.78 1.30
CA ALA A 131 -7.05 16.48 1.42
C ALA A 131 -6.18 15.47 2.20
N VAL A 132 -4.86 15.54 2.06
CA VAL A 132 -3.93 14.69 2.84
C VAL A 132 -3.92 15.09 4.30
N GLU A 133 -3.95 16.40 4.62
CA GLU A 133 -4.07 16.89 6.02
C GLU A 133 -5.35 16.38 6.69
N GLN A 134 -6.49 16.46 6.01
CA GLN A 134 -7.74 15.87 6.50
C GLN A 134 -7.63 14.35 6.71
N SER A 135 -6.98 13.66 5.77
CA SER A 135 -6.76 12.21 5.88
C SER A 135 -5.82 11.82 7.01
N LEU A 136 -4.92 12.71 7.47
CA LEU A 136 -4.10 12.47 8.67
C LEU A 136 -4.96 12.35 9.92
N ASP A 137 -5.97 13.22 10.06
CA ASP A 137 -6.92 13.19 11.19
C ASP A 137 -7.83 11.95 11.13
N GLU A 138 -8.14 11.48 9.93
CA GLU A 138 -8.97 10.29 9.67
C GLU A 138 -8.21 8.98 9.68
N TYR A 139 -6.86 9.03 9.66
CA TYR A 139 -6.02 7.83 9.63
C TYR A 139 -6.18 7.08 10.95
N ALA A 140 -6.98 6.03 10.91
CA ALA A 140 -7.37 5.30 12.10
C ALA A 140 -6.17 4.64 12.79
N ALA A 141 -6.14 4.70 14.12
CA ALA A 141 -5.22 3.88 14.90
C ALA A 141 -5.39 2.40 14.53
N TRP A 142 -4.30 1.66 14.55
CA TRP A 142 -4.34 0.22 14.28
C TRP A 142 -5.05 -0.51 15.42
N SER A 143 -6.12 -1.21 15.09
CA SER A 143 -6.94 -1.93 16.06
C SER A 143 -7.45 -3.27 15.50
N GLY A 144 -8.27 -3.98 16.26
CA GLY A 144 -8.87 -5.22 15.83
C GLY A 144 -7.85 -6.29 15.40
N ALA A 145 -8.23 -7.08 14.41
CA ALA A 145 -7.38 -8.16 13.89
C ALA A 145 -6.13 -7.61 13.17
N SER A 146 -6.24 -6.46 12.51
CA SER A 146 -5.11 -5.83 11.81
C SER A 146 -4.06 -5.28 12.80
N GLY A 147 -4.49 -4.82 13.97
CA GLY A 147 -3.60 -4.36 15.04
C GLY A 147 -2.73 -5.46 15.65
N ALA A 148 -3.15 -6.72 15.55
CA ALA A 148 -2.40 -7.87 16.04
C ALA A 148 -1.37 -8.43 15.02
N VAL A 149 -1.39 -7.95 13.78
CA VAL A 149 -0.44 -8.38 12.75
C VAL A 149 0.89 -7.65 12.92
N GLU A 150 2.00 -8.36 12.71
CA GLU A 150 3.34 -7.75 12.70
C GLU A 150 3.41 -6.60 11.69
N ARG A 151 3.88 -5.45 12.16
CA ARG A 151 4.01 -4.23 11.37
C ARG A 151 5.35 -3.57 11.56
N LEU A 152 5.96 -3.16 10.45
CA LEU A 152 7.13 -2.29 10.41
C LEU A 152 6.67 -0.90 10.00
N THR A 153 7.02 0.13 10.77
CA THR A 153 6.84 1.54 10.38
C THR A 153 8.18 2.09 9.88
N LEU A 154 8.15 2.65 8.68
CA LEU A 154 9.30 3.27 8.01
C LEU A 154 9.04 4.76 7.83
N ASP A 155 10.00 5.58 8.20
CA ASP A 155 9.94 7.03 7.95
C ASP A 155 10.72 7.37 6.68
N SER A 156 10.01 7.81 5.66
CA SER A 156 10.57 8.05 4.34
C SER A 156 11.44 9.31 4.22
N VAL A 157 11.73 10.01 5.29
CA VAL A 157 12.82 11.01 5.32
C VAL A 157 14.19 10.33 5.21
N GLU A 158 14.29 9.06 5.58
CA GLU A 158 15.48 8.24 5.38
C GLU A 158 15.67 7.88 3.90
N PRO A 159 16.90 7.58 3.44
CA PRO A 159 17.18 7.13 2.07
C PRO A 159 16.45 5.82 1.72
N LEU A 160 16.04 5.71 0.45
CA LEU A 160 15.24 4.57 -0.03
C LEU A 160 15.95 3.22 0.18
N ASP A 161 17.24 3.16 -0.10
CA ASP A 161 18.06 1.95 0.06
C ASP A 161 18.09 1.46 1.51
N VAL A 162 18.19 2.38 2.48
CA VAL A 162 18.13 2.06 3.92
C VAL A 162 16.76 1.50 4.29
N LEU A 163 15.68 2.11 3.79
CA LEU A 163 14.33 1.66 4.06
C LEU A 163 14.05 0.28 3.46
N VAL A 164 14.57 0.02 2.26
CA VAL A 164 14.45 -1.28 1.59
C VAL A 164 15.18 -2.37 2.38
N GLU A 165 16.40 -2.13 2.83
CA GLU A 165 17.15 -3.12 3.64
C GLU A 165 16.41 -3.43 4.94
N ARG A 166 15.90 -2.41 5.66
CA ARG A 166 15.07 -2.61 6.86
C ARG A 166 13.80 -3.41 6.59
N ALA A 167 13.14 -3.15 5.46
CA ALA A 167 11.98 -3.91 5.04
C ALA A 167 12.33 -5.39 4.76
N LEU A 168 13.43 -5.65 4.06
CA LEU A 168 13.90 -7.00 3.76
C LEU A 168 14.27 -7.77 5.03
N GLU A 169 14.95 -7.13 5.98
CA GLU A 169 15.27 -7.72 7.28
C GLU A 169 14.00 -8.10 8.05
N PHE A 170 13.04 -7.17 8.14
CA PHE A 170 11.73 -7.41 8.76
C PHE A 170 10.99 -8.59 8.11
N LEU A 171 11.09 -8.72 6.79
CA LEU A 171 10.44 -9.79 6.04
C LEU A 171 11.17 -11.14 6.13
N GLY A 172 12.30 -11.20 6.84
CA GLY A 172 13.03 -12.43 7.13
C GLY A 172 14.01 -12.84 6.02
N ARG A 173 14.47 -11.92 5.19
CA ARG A 173 15.59 -12.15 4.29
C ARG A 173 16.91 -11.82 5.01
N PRO A 174 17.91 -12.70 5.03
CA PRO A 174 19.22 -12.32 5.53
C PRO A 174 19.77 -11.16 4.69
N THR A 175 20.24 -10.12 5.35
CA THR A 175 21.02 -9.04 4.71
C THR A 175 22.27 -9.67 4.10
N THR A 176 22.43 -9.55 2.80
CA THR A 176 23.64 -9.95 2.07
C THR A 176 24.71 -8.89 2.21
#